data_d149a676a08e0dca251b2f536dd6512a
#
_entry.id   d149a676a08e0dca251b2f536dd6512a
#
_cell.length_a   1.000
_cell.length_b   1.000
_cell.length_c   1.000
_cell.angle_alpha   90.00
_cell.angle_beta   90.00
_cell.angle_gamma   90.00
#
_symmetry.space_group_name_H-M   'P 1'
#
loop_
_entity.id
_entity.type
_entity.pdbx_description
1 polymer ?
#
loop_
_entity_poly.entity_id
_entity_poly.type
_entity_poly.pdbx_seq_one_letter_code
_entity_poly.pdbx_strand_id
1 'polypeptide(L)'
;FIIPNEDQKSTDYDPIKAVDRPSHADFTYDKKYGTRDYRGGGRSSARETASRVVAGAIAKQILAKQGIEIFAYVDQVGAISMQGEIRQEDIDKNIVRTANLDDAKRMEELIQLVRKSGDTVGGSVSCQVLNLPYLQESENLYSINCTLNSEKQCFPSMQ
;
A
#
# COMPACT_ATOMS: atom_id res chain seq x y z
N PHE A 1 9.77 2.43 -19.43
CA PHE A 1 9.60 0.99 -19.16
C PHE A 1 8.20 0.53 -19.52
N ILE A 2 8.04 -0.77 -19.79
CA ILE A 2 6.75 -1.39 -20.12
C ILE A 2 6.58 -2.60 -19.20
N ILE A 3 5.41 -2.71 -18.58
CA ILE A 3 5.02 -3.89 -17.81
C ILE A 3 3.88 -4.55 -18.59
N PRO A 4 4.10 -5.71 -19.23
CA PRO A 4 3.05 -6.43 -19.94
C PRO A 4 1.99 -6.93 -18.95
N ASN A 5 0.73 -6.96 -19.38
CA ASN A 5 -0.33 -7.63 -18.64
C ASN A 5 -0.58 -9.00 -19.28
N GLU A 6 0.06 -10.03 -18.71
CA GLU A 6 0.08 -11.38 -19.30
C GLU A 6 -1.15 -12.23 -18.92
N ASP A 7 -1.85 -11.88 -17.85
CA ASP A 7 -2.99 -12.66 -17.33
C ASP A 7 -4.31 -11.86 -17.34
N GLN A 8 -4.55 -11.11 -18.42
CA GLN A 8 -5.79 -10.35 -18.56
C GLN A 8 -6.96 -11.28 -18.95
N LYS A 9 -8.03 -11.29 -18.13
CA LYS A 9 -9.28 -12.03 -18.38
C LYS A 9 -10.46 -11.07 -18.51
N SER A 10 -10.52 -10.34 -19.60
CA SER A 10 -11.55 -9.32 -19.83
C SER A 10 -12.98 -9.88 -19.86
N THR A 11 -13.14 -11.11 -20.30
CA THR A 11 -14.43 -11.81 -20.39
C THR A 11 -15.09 -12.05 -19.04
N ASP A 12 -14.32 -12.13 -17.96
CA ASP A 12 -14.83 -12.32 -16.59
C ASP A 12 -15.67 -11.12 -16.12
N TYR A 13 -15.54 -9.97 -16.78
CA TYR A 13 -16.27 -8.74 -16.47
C TYR A 13 -17.55 -8.54 -17.30
N ASP A 14 -17.77 -9.33 -18.34
CA ASP A 14 -18.96 -9.19 -19.20
C ASP A 14 -20.30 -9.31 -18.47
N PRO A 15 -20.47 -10.24 -17.51
CA PRO A 15 -21.73 -10.38 -16.76
C PRO A 15 -22.06 -9.17 -15.88
N ILE A 16 -21.02 -8.40 -15.48
CA ILE A 16 -21.15 -7.28 -14.53
C ILE A 16 -20.92 -5.92 -15.16
N LYS A 17 -20.79 -5.85 -16.47
CA LYS A 17 -20.49 -4.59 -17.19
C LYS A 17 -21.50 -3.48 -17.00
N ALA A 18 -22.76 -3.82 -16.72
CA ALA A 18 -23.85 -2.86 -16.52
C ALA A 18 -24.06 -2.48 -15.05
N VAL A 19 -23.27 -3.03 -14.12
CA VAL A 19 -23.42 -2.82 -12.70
C VAL A 19 -22.15 -2.19 -12.12
N ASP A 20 -22.33 -1.20 -11.26
CA ASP A 20 -21.20 -0.62 -10.53
C ASP A 20 -20.74 -1.56 -9.43
N ARG A 21 -19.46 -1.94 -9.44
CA ARG A 21 -18.90 -2.83 -8.43
C ARG A 21 -18.74 -2.09 -7.11
N PRO A 22 -19.23 -2.62 -5.99
CA PRO A 22 -18.99 -2.05 -4.67
C PRO A 22 -17.48 -1.91 -4.40
N SER A 23 -17.11 -0.85 -3.70
CA SER A 23 -15.70 -0.56 -3.36
C SER A 23 -14.76 -0.32 -4.56
N HIS A 24 -15.27 -0.13 -5.77
CA HIS A 24 -14.49 0.23 -6.95
C HIS A 24 -14.86 1.64 -7.42
N ALA A 25 -14.05 2.20 -8.30
CA ALA A 25 -14.25 3.55 -8.83
C ALA A 25 -15.29 3.60 -9.99
N ASP A 26 -16.07 2.55 -10.20
CA ASP A 26 -16.96 2.43 -11.34
C ASP A 26 -17.97 3.59 -11.39
N PHE A 27 -18.73 3.78 -10.34
CA PHE A 27 -19.72 4.86 -10.21
C PHE A 27 -19.09 6.25 -10.40
N THR A 28 -17.96 6.50 -9.76
CA THR A 28 -17.31 7.81 -9.83
C THR A 28 -16.76 8.11 -11.22
N TYR A 29 -16.25 7.11 -11.93
CA TYR A 29 -15.81 7.27 -13.32
C TYR A 29 -16.97 7.52 -14.26
N ASP A 30 -18.06 6.76 -14.15
CA ASP A 30 -19.27 6.97 -14.96
C ASP A 30 -19.87 8.36 -14.71
N LYS A 31 -19.91 8.82 -13.46
CA LYS A 31 -20.42 10.17 -13.14
C LYS A 31 -19.51 11.28 -13.60
N LYS A 32 -18.19 11.10 -13.51
CA LYS A 32 -17.22 12.14 -13.85
C LYS A 32 -16.92 12.22 -15.34
N TYR A 33 -16.82 11.07 -16.02
CA TYR A 33 -16.34 10.98 -17.41
C TYR A 33 -17.42 10.50 -18.38
N GLY A 34 -18.58 10.06 -17.91
CA GLY A 34 -19.66 9.50 -18.73
C GLY A 34 -19.37 8.10 -19.26
N THR A 35 -18.22 7.53 -18.92
CA THR A 35 -17.79 6.19 -19.36
C THR A 35 -16.74 5.63 -18.42
N ARG A 36 -16.67 4.30 -18.39
CA ARG A 36 -15.61 3.56 -17.68
C ARG A 36 -15.10 2.39 -18.51
N ASP A 37 -13.93 1.91 -18.20
CA ASP A 37 -13.43 0.63 -18.71
C ASP A 37 -13.91 -0.52 -17.81
N TYR A 38 -14.98 -1.19 -18.19
CA TYR A 38 -15.53 -2.32 -17.43
C TYR A 38 -14.62 -3.56 -17.47
N ARG A 39 -13.69 -3.66 -18.44
CA ARG A 39 -12.82 -4.81 -18.69
C ARG A 39 -11.64 -4.94 -17.73
N GLY A 40 -11.83 -4.60 -16.48
CA GLY A 40 -10.80 -4.64 -15.43
C GLY A 40 -10.39 -3.27 -14.91
N GLY A 41 -11.20 -2.23 -15.19
CA GLY A 41 -11.08 -0.90 -14.60
C GLY A 41 -10.09 0.04 -15.26
N GLY A 42 -9.38 -0.36 -16.31
CA GLY A 42 -8.45 0.51 -17.03
C GLY A 42 -7.49 1.26 -16.08
N ARG A 43 -7.47 2.60 -16.15
CA ARG A 43 -6.66 3.46 -15.28
C ARG A 43 -7.15 3.55 -13.83
N SER A 44 -8.37 3.14 -13.54
CA SER A 44 -8.88 3.02 -12.17
C SER A 44 -8.47 1.71 -11.50
N SER A 45 -7.81 0.81 -12.22
CA SER A 45 -7.31 -0.46 -11.69
C SER A 45 -6.14 -0.25 -10.72
N ALA A 46 -6.09 -1.07 -9.67
CA ALA A 46 -4.96 -1.09 -8.71
C ALA A 46 -3.61 -1.37 -9.39
N ARG A 47 -3.58 -1.98 -10.58
CA ARG A 47 -2.34 -2.19 -11.36
C ARG A 47 -1.61 -0.90 -11.76
N GLU A 48 -2.29 0.25 -11.78
CA GLU A 48 -1.64 1.56 -11.95
C GLU A 48 -0.60 1.84 -10.85
N THR A 49 -0.78 1.24 -9.68
CA THR A 49 0.19 1.35 -8.58
C THR A 49 1.55 0.74 -8.95
N ALA A 50 1.61 -0.26 -9.83
CA ALA A 50 2.87 -0.85 -10.29
C ALA A 50 3.80 0.21 -10.91
N SER A 51 3.25 1.15 -11.69
CA SER A 51 4.03 2.25 -12.28
C SER A 51 4.61 3.19 -11.21
N ARG A 52 3.87 3.43 -10.13
CA ARG A 52 4.35 4.24 -8.99
C ARG A 52 5.47 3.54 -8.23
N VAL A 53 5.35 2.22 -8.04
CA VAL A 53 6.39 1.42 -7.40
C VAL A 53 7.70 1.48 -8.19
N VAL A 54 7.65 1.37 -9.52
CA VAL A 54 8.84 1.48 -10.38
C VAL A 54 9.45 2.88 -10.28
N ALA A 55 8.63 3.93 -10.38
CA ALA A 55 9.11 5.31 -10.22
C ALA A 55 9.74 5.54 -8.84
N GLY A 56 9.11 5.02 -7.79
CA GLY A 56 9.65 5.07 -6.43
C GLY A 56 10.99 4.34 -6.27
N ALA A 57 11.14 3.17 -6.89
CA ALA A 57 12.40 2.42 -6.87
C ALA A 57 13.55 3.21 -7.53
N ILE A 58 13.29 3.88 -8.66
CA ILE A 58 14.27 4.74 -9.33
C ILE A 58 14.61 5.95 -8.45
N ALA A 59 13.60 6.62 -7.88
CA ALA A 59 13.79 7.75 -6.99
C ALA A 59 14.64 7.38 -5.77
N LYS A 60 14.38 6.24 -5.14
CA LYS A 60 15.18 5.72 -4.01
C LYS A 60 16.66 5.54 -4.39
N GLN A 61 16.95 5.01 -5.59
CA GLN A 61 18.33 4.85 -6.05
C GLN A 61 19.05 6.20 -6.25
N ILE A 62 18.33 7.23 -6.70
CA ILE A 62 18.89 8.58 -6.86
C ILE A 62 19.18 9.19 -5.49
N LEU A 63 18.22 9.10 -4.56
CA LEU A 63 18.34 9.64 -3.21
C LEU A 63 19.42 8.93 -2.39
N ALA A 64 19.55 7.63 -2.55
CA ALA A 64 20.62 6.86 -1.89
C ALA A 64 22.03 7.34 -2.26
N LYS A 65 22.25 7.88 -3.48
CA LYS A 65 23.53 8.50 -3.85
C LYS A 65 23.84 9.77 -3.05
N GLN A 66 22.84 10.38 -2.46
CA GLN A 66 22.94 11.53 -1.56
C GLN A 66 22.93 11.13 -0.07
N GLY A 67 22.97 9.83 0.22
CA GLY A 67 22.90 9.30 1.57
C GLY A 67 21.50 9.27 2.19
N ILE A 68 20.46 9.65 1.44
CA ILE A 68 19.08 9.64 1.93
C ILE A 68 18.51 8.23 1.83
N GLU A 69 18.01 7.71 2.93
CA GLU A 69 17.38 6.40 2.99
C GLU A 69 15.87 6.53 3.18
N ILE A 70 15.09 5.73 2.44
CA ILE A 70 13.64 5.69 2.54
C ILE A 70 13.19 4.24 2.64
N PHE A 71 12.43 3.92 3.67
CA PHE A 71 11.81 2.61 3.81
C PHE A 71 10.41 2.72 4.42
N ALA A 72 9.57 1.75 4.14
CA ALA A 72 8.22 1.67 4.67
C ALA A 72 7.97 0.27 5.24
N TYR A 73 7.15 0.19 6.26
CA TYR A 73 6.79 -1.07 6.91
C TYR A 73 5.34 -1.03 7.38
N VAL A 74 4.76 -2.20 7.57
CA VAL A 74 3.44 -2.33 8.19
C VAL A 74 3.58 -2.14 9.68
N ASP A 75 2.95 -1.10 10.19
CA ASP A 75 2.98 -0.70 11.58
C ASP A 75 1.88 -1.36 12.41
N GLN A 76 0.71 -1.59 11.79
CA GLN A 76 -0.43 -2.17 12.48
C GLN A 76 -1.27 -3.02 11.52
N VAL A 77 -1.82 -4.11 12.03
CA VAL A 77 -2.87 -4.91 11.38
C VAL A 77 -3.99 -5.16 12.39
N GLY A 78 -5.19 -4.63 12.12
CA GLY A 78 -6.31 -4.68 13.05
C GLY A 78 -5.95 -4.06 14.41
N ALA A 79 -6.06 -4.83 15.46
CA ALA A 79 -5.70 -4.41 16.82
C ALA A 79 -4.22 -4.69 17.20
N ILE A 80 -3.44 -5.31 16.30
CA ILE A 80 -2.05 -5.68 16.55
C ILE A 80 -1.15 -4.59 15.99
N SER A 81 -0.57 -3.78 16.85
CA SER A 81 0.48 -2.81 16.50
C SER A 81 1.85 -3.44 16.71
N MET A 82 2.78 -3.07 15.82
CA MET A 82 4.19 -3.41 15.99
C MET A 82 4.73 -2.81 17.28
N GLN A 83 5.54 -3.57 17.98
CA GLN A 83 6.16 -3.15 19.25
C GLN A 83 7.68 -3.24 19.14
N GLY A 84 8.36 -2.37 19.91
CA GLY A 84 9.80 -2.41 20.02
C GLY A 84 10.55 -1.71 18.89
N GLU A 85 11.78 -2.14 18.67
CA GLU A 85 12.71 -1.49 17.74
C GLU A 85 12.36 -1.80 16.27
N ILE A 86 12.45 -0.78 15.43
CA ILE A 86 12.28 -0.91 13.97
C ILE A 86 13.56 -1.48 13.39
N ARG A 87 13.49 -2.71 12.87
CA ARG A 87 14.59 -3.37 12.20
C ARG A 87 14.32 -3.44 10.71
N GLN A 88 14.93 -2.54 9.96
CA GLN A 88 14.74 -2.45 8.52
C GLN A 88 15.05 -3.78 7.80
N GLU A 89 16.05 -4.53 8.28
CA GLU A 89 16.44 -5.83 7.74
C GLU A 89 15.36 -6.91 7.88
N ASP A 90 14.40 -6.76 8.79
CA ASP A 90 13.33 -7.72 9.02
C ASP A 90 12.11 -7.49 8.12
N ILE A 91 11.98 -6.30 7.52
CA ILE A 91 10.84 -5.93 6.67
C ILE A 91 10.69 -6.88 5.49
N ASP A 92 11.79 -7.21 4.83
CA ASP A 92 11.77 -8.08 3.64
C ASP A 92 11.78 -9.58 3.98
N LYS A 93 11.98 -9.95 5.25
CA LYS A 93 12.03 -11.34 5.70
C LYS A 93 10.65 -11.95 6.00
N ASN A 94 9.59 -11.13 6.02
CA ASN A 94 8.24 -11.59 6.33
C ASN A 94 7.21 -11.10 5.32
N ILE A 95 6.12 -11.87 5.16
CA ILE A 95 5.07 -11.59 4.18
C ILE A 95 4.25 -10.34 4.53
N VAL A 96 4.15 -10.01 5.81
CA VAL A 96 3.39 -8.85 6.30
C VAL A 96 4.16 -7.54 6.06
N ARG A 97 5.49 -7.62 5.90
CA ARG A 97 6.36 -6.46 5.74
C ARG A 97 6.42 -5.54 6.98
N THR A 98 6.25 -6.10 8.16
CA THR A 98 6.50 -5.38 9.42
C THR A 98 7.97 -5.44 9.81
N ALA A 99 8.44 -4.48 10.60
CA ALA A 99 9.84 -4.37 11.02
C ALA A 99 10.18 -5.15 12.30
N ASN A 100 9.32 -6.08 12.69
CA ASN A 100 9.52 -6.98 13.84
C ASN A 100 8.97 -8.38 13.51
N LEU A 101 9.80 -9.42 13.63
CA LEU A 101 9.44 -10.78 13.22
C LEU A 101 8.44 -11.46 14.16
N ASP A 102 8.42 -11.11 15.43
CA ASP A 102 7.47 -11.70 16.38
C ASP A 102 6.06 -11.15 16.15
N ASP A 103 5.95 -9.84 15.90
CA ASP A 103 4.68 -9.22 15.54
C ASP A 103 4.23 -9.65 14.14
N ALA A 104 5.15 -9.92 13.22
CA ALA A 104 4.82 -10.45 11.90
C ALA A 104 3.96 -11.72 11.98
N LYS A 105 4.33 -12.65 12.84
CA LYS A 105 3.58 -13.91 13.05
C LYS A 105 2.18 -13.64 13.59
N ARG A 106 2.06 -12.79 14.58
CA ARG A 106 0.76 -12.41 15.18
C ARG A 106 -0.15 -11.72 14.18
N MET A 107 0.39 -10.82 13.35
CA MET A 107 -0.33 -10.14 12.30
C MET A 107 -0.77 -11.11 11.21
N GLU A 108 0.10 -12.02 10.80
CA GLU A 108 -0.22 -13.06 9.80
C GLU A 108 -1.32 -13.99 10.29
N GLU A 109 -1.25 -14.46 11.54
CA GLU A 109 -2.30 -15.28 12.15
C GLU A 109 -3.66 -14.58 12.17
N LEU A 110 -3.69 -13.29 12.51
CA LEU A 110 -4.90 -12.47 12.47
C LEU A 110 -5.46 -12.38 11.04
N ILE A 111 -4.62 -12.09 10.05
CA ILE A 111 -5.04 -12.02 8.65
C ILE A 111 -5.63 -13.36 8.19
N GLN A 112 -5.02 -14.47 8.53
CA GLN A 112 -5.50 -15.80 8.18
C GLN A 112 -6.83 -16.14 8.87
N LEU A 113 -7.01 -15.72 10.12
CA LEU A 113 -8.26 -15.90 10.86
C LEU A 113 -9.40 -15.12 10.19
N VAL A 114 -9.17 -13.84 9.91
CA VAL A 114 -10.18 -12.97 9.28
C VAL A 114 -10.51 -13.45 7.86
N ARG A 115 -9.50 -13.89 7.11
CA ARG A 115 -9.71 -14.49 5.77
C ARG A 115 -10.61 -15.72 5.82
N LYS A 116 -10.44 -16.60 6.83
CA LYS A 116 -11.28 -17.80 6.99
C LYS A 116 -12.73 -17.46 7.30
N SER A 117 -12.99 -16.32 7.94
CA SER A 117 -14.37 -15.84 8.17
C SER A 117 -14.98 -15.12 6.95
N GLY A 118 -14.24 -15.00 5.86
CA GLY A 118 -14.70 -14.29 4.65
C GLY A 118 -14.70 -12.77 4.79
N ASP A 119 -13.97 -12.25 5.75
CA ASP A 119 -13.89 -10.81 6.05
C ASP A 119 -12.51 -10.24 5.73
N THR A 120 -12.33 -8.95 5.93
CA THR A 120 -11.07 -8.21 5.75
C THR A 120 -10.69 -7.44 7.01
N VAL A 121 -9.40 -7.22 7.19
CA VAL A 121 -8.85 -6.42 8.29
C VAL A 121 -8.08 -5.23 7.74
N GLY A 122 -8.25 -4.07 8.34
CA GLY A 122 -7.48 -2.86 8.04
C GLY A 122 -6.13 -2.85 8.73
N GLY A 123 -5.31 -1.85 8.38
CA GLY A 123 -4.00 -1.67 9.00
C GLY A 123 -3.41 -0.31 8.69
N SER A 124 -2.23 -0.03 9.22
CA SER A 124 -1.44 1.17 8.94
C SER A 124 -0.07 0.81 8.40
N VAL A 125 0.45 1.70 7.57
CA VAL A 125 1.81 1.63 7.00
C VAL A 125 2.54 2.90 7.40
N SER A 126 3.72 2.75 7.97
CA SER A 126 4.63 3.84 8.30
C SER A 126 5.75 3.92 7.26
N CYS A 127 6.14 5.14 6.90
CA CYS A 127 7.28 5.40 6.02
C CYS A 127 8.27 6.29 6.76
N GLN A 128 9.55 5.90 6.74
CA GLN A 128 10.63 6.68 7.32
C GLN A 128 11.57 7.20 6.25
N VAL A 129 12.03 8.43 6.44
CA VAL A 129 13.05 9.07 5.61
C VAL A 129 14.19 9.48 6.53
N LEU A 130 15.39 8.97 6.28
CA LEU A 130 16.58 9.24 7.08
C LEU A 130 17.55 10.11 6.32
N ASN A 131 18.39 10.84 7.07
CA ASN A 131 19.51 11.64 6.54
C ASN A 131 19.11 12.76 5.56
N LEU A 132 17.99 13.42 5.79
CA LEU A 132 17.60 14.60 5.00
C LEU A 132 18.53 15.78 5.30
N PRO A 133 19.21 16.36 4.30
CA PRO A 133 20.30 17.34 4.55
C PRO A 133 19.86 18.67 5.18
N TYR A 134 18.59 19.05 5.04
CA TYR A 134 18.05 20.31 5.57
C TYR A 134 17.38 20.20 6.94
N LEU A 135 17.41 19.02 7.55
CA LEU A 135 16.69 18.73 8.81
C LEU A 135 17.65 18.22 9.90
N GLN A 136 18.96 18.42 9.73
CA GLN A 136 19.97 18.00 10.70
C GLN A 136 19.89 18.71 12.07
N GLU A 137 19.14 19.83 12.17
CA GLU A 137 18.95 20.55 13.45
C GLU A 137 17.73 20.06 14.27
N SER A 138 16.89 19.23 13.68
CA SER A 138 15.79 18.62 14.41
C SER A 138 15.91 17.10 14.34
N GLU A 139 16.00 16.44 15.48
CA GLU A 139 15.95 14.98 15.63
C GLU A 139 14.60 14.37 15.14
N ASN A 140 13.97 15.01 14.19
CA ASN A 140 12.63 14.66 13.76
C ASN A 140 12.66 13.66 12.61
N LEU A 141 12.41 12.43 12.98
CA LEU A 141 11.90 11.39 12.10
C LEU A 141 10.61 11.89 11.44
N TYR A 142 10.62 12.15 10.15
CA TYR A 142 9.35 12.33 9.43
C TYR A 142 8.69 10.98 9.25
N SER A 143 7.70 10.70 10.08
CA SER A 143 6.82 9.55 9.92
C SER A 143 5.57 9.98 9.17
N ILE A 144 5.37 9.44 7.96
CA ILE A 144 4.12 9.57 7.23
C ILE A 144 3.32 8.31 7.52
N ASN A 145 2.35 8.42 8.42
CA ASN A 145 1.43 7.32 8.70
C ASN A 145 0.28 7.38 7.70
N CYS A 146 0.13 6.34 6.89
CA CYS A 146 -1.01 6.14 6.03
C CYS A 146 -1.90 5.07 6.64
N THR A 147 -3.03 5.47 7.23
CA THR A 147 -4.01 4.55 7.77
C THR A 147 -4.96 4.13 6.65
N LEU A 148 -4.95 2.86 6.31
CA LEU A 148 -5.93 2.25 5.43
C LEU A 148 -7.11 1.79 6.29
N ASN A 149 -8.15 2.60 6.37
CA ASN A 149 -9.42 2.14 6.91
C ASN A 149 -10.14 1.28 5.85
N SER A 150 -10.99 0.36 6.32
CA SER A 150 -11.87 -0.47 5.48
C SER A 150 -12.74 0.32 4.50
N GLU A 151 -12.84 1.63 4.67
CA GLU A 151 -13.55 2.58 3.80
C GLU A 151 -12.66 3.25 2.72
N LYS A 152 -11.49 2.72 2.42
CA LYS A 152 -10.63 3.11 1.27
C LYS A 152 -10.26 4.58 1.13
N GLN A 153 -10.00 5.29 2.21
CA GLN A 153 -9.39 6.61 2.14
C GLN A 153 -8.05 6.62 2.86
N CYS A 154 -6.99 6.88 2.09
CA CYS A 154 -5.67 7.14 2.64
C CYS A 154 -5.64 8.61 3.07
N PHE A 155 -5.68 8.89 4.36
CA PHE A 155 -5.46 10.22 4.90
C PHE A 155 -4.03 10.28 5.48
N PRO A 156 -3.15 11.15 4.96
CA PRO A 156 -1.89 11.40 5.63
C PRO A 156 -2.16 12.16 6.92
N SER A 157 -1.85 11.55 8.07
CA SER A 157 -1.74 12.28 9.32
C SER A 157 -0.32 12.83 9.43
N MET A 158 -0.17 14.15 9.31
CA MET A 158 1.07 14.82 9.69
C MET A 158 1.06 14.99 11.22
N GLN A 159 2.01 14.40 11.89
CA GLN A 159 2.43 14.78 13.24
C GLN A 159 3.81 15.42 13.17
#